data_9c9370a24476a9722cadea19d428ebed
#
_entry.id   9c9370a24476a9722cadea19d428ebed
#
_cell.length_a   1.000
_cell.length_b   1.000
_cell.length_c   1.000
_cell.angle_alpha   90.00
_cell.angle_beta   90.00
_cell.angle_gamma   90.00
#
_symmetry.space_group_name_H-M   'P 1'
#
loop_
_entity.id
_entity.type
_entity.pdbx_description
1 polymer ?
#
loop_
_entity_poly.entity_id
_entity_poly.type
_entity_poly.pdbx_seq_one_letter_code
_entity_poly.pdbx_strand_id
1 'polypeptide(L)'
;APASAPRAMMKARRAVKPAAPDESAAAGGAGLMGIDADSLAGAAPAQAEAREAGELFEFAVKEPVFLPRRQSAMIPIVNQALAGDKLSLFNAGVNARHPLNGLELENTSGLFLMQGPVTVFEEGRYAGEARLPDTQRGEKRLLAYALDLAAEGKLERRSAPAEVVSLRILRGVLHLQRKRVDTATYTLKNKRDRERVFLIEHPLRPDWELAEP
;
A
#
# COMPACT_ATOMS: atom_id res chain seq x y z
N ALA A 1 37.62 41.79 3.11
CA ALA A 1 38.20 40.48 2.93
C ALA A 1 37.11 39.41 3.18
N PRO A 2 36.72 38.60 2.22
CA PRO A 2 35.77 37.52 2.44
C PRO A 2 36.48 36.25 2.98
N ALA A 3 35.88 35.65 3.98
CA ALA A 3 36.34 34.43 4.60
C ALA A 3 36.16 33.21 3.68
N SER A 4 37.22 32.43 3.55
CA SER A 4 37.27 31.20 2.76
C SER A 4 36.53 30.07 3.44
N ALA A 5 35.62 29.40 2.70
CA ALA A 5 34.93 28.19 3.10
C ALA A 5 35.88 26.96 3.08
N PRO A 6 35.71 25.98 3.97
CA PRO A 6 36.57 24.81 4.00
C PRO A 6 36.22 23.81 2.87
N ARG A 7 37.26 23.42 2.13
CA ARG A 7 37.21 22.36 1.10
C ARG A 7 36.98 20.99 1.75
N ALA A 8 35.84 20.36 1.45
CA ALA A 8 35.61 18.97 1.80
C ALA A 8 36.49 18.04 0.94
N MET A 9 37.38 17.29 1.57
CA MET A 9 38.15 16.23 0.95
C MET A 9 37.25 15.00 0.72
N MET A 10 36.95 14.71 -0.53
CA MET A 10 36.32 13.47 -0.96
C MET A 10 37.36 12.34 -0.93
N LYS A 11 37.23 11.42 0.04
CA LYS A 11 38.00 10.17 0.08
C LYS A 11 37.39 9.20 -0.93
N ALA A 12 38.11 8.93 -2.04
CA ALA A 12 37.77 7.90 -3.01
C ALA A 12 37.78 6.52 -2.35
N ARG A 13 36.64 5.85 -2.28
CA ARG A 13 36.53 4.43 -1.92
C ARG A 13 36.90 3.59 -3.15
N ARG A 14 37.98 2.82 -2.98
CA ARG A 14 38.46 1.83 -3.94
C ARG A 14 37.39 0.76 -4.16
N ALA A 15 36.89 0.60 -5.39
CA ALA A 15 35.99 -0.45 -5.79
C ALA A 15 36.64 -1.82 -5.58
N VAL A 16 36.03 -2.67 -4.78
CA VAL A 16 36.36 -4.07 -4.67
C VAL A 16 35.69 -4.79 -5.82
N LYS A 17 36.49 -5.43 -6.67
CA LYS A 17 36.06 -6.27 -7.77
C LYS A 17 35.31 -7.50 -7.22
N PRO A 18 34.07 -7.81 -7.66
CA PRO A 18 33.40 -9.02 -7.22
C PRO A 18 34.13 -10.25 -7.79
N ALA A 19 34.41 -11.22 -6.91
CA ALA A 19 34.91 -12.52 -7.27
C ALA A 19 33.87 -13.27 -8.11
N ALA A 20 34.33 -14.01 -9.10
CA ALA A 20 33.50 -14.86 -9.94
C ALA A 20 32.84 -15.98 -9.06
N PRO A 21 31.58 -16.35 -9.35
CA PRO A 21 30.96 -17.47 -8.63
C PRO A 21 31.62 -18.78 -9.03
N ASP A 22 31.98 -19.55 -8.02
CA ASP A 22 32.50 -20.90 -8.12
C ASP A 22 31.36 -21.85 -8.57
N GLU A 23 31.50 -22.47 -9.72
CA GLU A 23 30.56 -23.45 -10.29
C GLU A 23 30.73 -24.81 -9.61
N SER A 24 30.33 -24.96 -8.36
CA SER A 24 30.16 -26.29 -7.78
C SER A 24 29.22 -26.27 -6.57
N ALA A 25 27.92 -26.10 -6.82
CA ALA A 25 26.88 -26.57 -5.92
C ALA A 25 25.56 -26.77 -6.67
N ALA A 26 25.60 -27.68 -7.65
CA ALA A 26 24.38 -28.29 -8.13
C ALA A 26 24.02 -29.40 -7.17
N ALA A 27 23.04 -29.17 -6.29
CA ALA A 27 22.09 -30.17 -5.77
C ALA A 27 21.31 -29.55 -4.59
N GLY A 28 20.03 -29.37 -4.76
CA GLY A 28 19.11 -29.03 -3.68
C GLY A 28 18.13 -27.91 -4.00
N GLY A 29 17.64 -27.84 -5.24
CA GLY A 29 16.40 -27.14 -5.53
C GLY A 29 15.25 -27.90 -4.89
N ALA A 30 14.99 -27.65 -3.58
CA ALA A 30 13.70 -27.97 -3.01
C ALA A 30 12.70 -27.04 -3.73
N GLY A 31 11.99 -27.62 -4.70
CA GLY A 31 10.89 -26.95 -5.36
C GLY A 31 9.97 -26.39 -4.30
N LEU A 32 9.63 -25.13 -4.44
CA LEU A 32 8.42 -24.56 -3.87
C LEU A 32 7.27 -25.37 -4.47
N MET A 33 6.96 -26.52 -3.84
CA MET A 33 5.72 -27.22 -4.08
C MET A 33 4.63 -26.21 -3.88
N GLY A 34 3.79 -26.02 -4.92
CA GLY A 34 2.69 -25.09 -4.91
C GLY A 34 1.86 -25.27 -3.65
N ILE A 35 1.93 -24.30 -2.77
CA ILE A 35 1.06 -24.22 -1.61
C ILE A 35 -0.28 -23.77 -2.19
N ASP A 36 -1.20 -24.71 -2.38
CA ASP A 36 -2.56 -24.41 -2.78
C ASP A 36 -3.23 -23.60 -1.67
N ALA A 37 -3.91 -22.51 -2.06
CA ALA A 37 -4.64 -21.64 -1.13
C ALA A 37 -5.69 -22.44 -0.33
N ASP A 38 -6.26 -23.48 -0.90
CA ASP A 38 -7.17 -24.41 -0.20
C ASP A 38 -6.47 -25.21 0.90
N SER A 39 -5.19 -25.55 0.72
CA SER A 39 -4.41 -26.21 1.78
C SER A 39 -4.06 -25.23 2.92
N LEU A 40 -3.93 -23.94 2.64
CA LEU A 40 -3.76 -22.89 3.64
C LEU A 40 -5.08 -22.53 4.34
N ALA A 41 -6.19 -22.55 3.62
CA ALA A 41 -7.52 -22.31 4.19
C ALA A 41 -8.02 -23.45 5.11
N GLY A 42 -7.57 -24.70 4.80
CA GLY A 42 -7.77 -25.87 5.68
C GLY A 42 -6.75 -25.98 6.81
N ALA A 43 -5.76 -25.09 6.86
CA ALA A 43 -4.72 -25.13 7.86
C ALA A 43 -5.22 -24.64 9.21
N ALA A 44 -4.98 -25.45 10.18
CA ALA A 44 -5.06 -25.34 11.64
C ALA A 44 -5.90 -24.16 12.22
N PRO A 45 -6.82 -24.46 13.15
CA PRO A 45 -7.55 -23.44 13.88
C PRO A 45 -6.53 -22.47 14.55
N ALA A 46 -6.95 -21.21 14.71
CA ALA A 46 -6.12 -20.24 15.42
C ALA A 46 -5.71 -20.77 16.79
N GLN A 47 -4.42 -20.90 17.04
CA GLN A 47 -3.88 -21.53 18.25
C GLN A 47 -3.57 -20.49 19.34
N ALA A 48 -3.88 -19.22 19.12
CA ALA A 48 -3.60 -18.16 20.07
C ALA A 48 -4.85 -17.38 20.45
N GLU A 49 -4.90 -16.89 21.70
CA GLU A 49 -5.84 -15.90 22.15
C GLU A 49 -5.12 -14.56 22.29
N ALA A 50 -5.71 -13.53 21.72
CA ALA A 50 -5.20 -12.18 21.91
C ALA A 50 -5.80 -11.56 23.18
N ARG A 51 -4.96 -10.95 23.99
CA ARG A 51 -5.34 -10.18 25.17
C ARG A 51 -4.79 -8.78 25.08
N GLU A 52 -5.61 -7.82 25.43
CA GLU A 52 -5.19 -6.44 25.58
C GLU A 52 -4.59 -6.25 26.96
N ALA A 53 -3.30 -5.91 27.03
CA ALA A 53 -2.57 -5.66 28.26
C ALA A 53 -2.09 -4.20 28.26
N GLY A 54 -3.01 -3.27 28.57
CA GLY A 54 -2.74 -1.84 28.48
C GLY A 54 -2.58 -1.37 27.03
N GLU A 55 -1.45 -0.79 26.68
CA GLU A 55 -1.09 -0.38 25.30
C GLU A 55 -0.42 -1.51 24.49
N LEU A 56 -0.28 -2.69 25.07
CA LEU A 56 0.39 -3.83 24.43
C LEU A 56 -0.63 -4.92 24.10
N PHE A 57 -0.36 -5.62 22.99
CA PHE A 57 -1.15 -6.78 22.58
C PHE A 57 -0.34 -8.04 22.83
N GLU A 58 -0.91 -8.97 23.58
CA GLU A 58 -0.35 -10.28 23.87
C GLU A 58 -1.14 -11.36 23.16
N PHE A 59 -0.45 -12.26 22.48
CA PHE A 59 -1.03 -13.45 21.86
C PHE A 59 -0.59 -14.68 22.64
N ALA A 60 -1.47 -15.21 23.47
CA ALA A 60 -1.20 -16.42 24.23
C ALA A 60 -1.54 -17.66 23.39
N VAL A 61 -0.56 -18.53 23.18
CA VAL A 61 -0.76 -19.79 22.46
C VAL A 61 -1.53 -20.75 23.36
N LYS A 62 -2.66 -21.28 22.85
CA LYS A 62 -3.57 -22.16 23.63
C LYS A 62 -2.96 -23.52 23.95
N GLU A 63 -2.21 -24.07 22.99
CA GLU A 63 -1.60 -25.40 23.13
C GLU A 63 -0.09 -25.29 23.18
N PRO A 64 0.58 -26.09 24.05
CA PRO A 64 2.03 -26.10 24.09
C PRO A 64 2.63 -26.53 22.76
N VAL A 65 3.50 -25.71 22.19
CA VAL A 65 4.19 -26.01 20.94
C VAL A 65 5.57 -26.59 21.26
N PHE A 66 5.82 -27.83 20.79
CA PHE A 66 7.12 -28.42 20.87
C PHE A 66 8.03 -27.95 19.73
N LEU A 67 9.07 -27.21 20.06
CA LEU A 67 10.02 -26.68 19.09
C LEU A 67 11.39 -27.33 19.30
N PRO A 68 11.84 -28.23 18.44
CA PRO A 68 13.16 -28.84 18.52
C PRO A 68 14.27 -27.79 18.38
N ARG A 69 15.42 -28.10 18.97
CA ARG A 69 16.58 -27.21 18.91
C ARG A 69 17.01 -26.95 17.46
N ARG A 70 17.26 -25.70 17.08
CA ARG A 70 17.62 -25.24 15.73
C ARG A 70 16.50 -25.38 14.68
N GLN A 71 15.27 -25.47 15.10
CA GLN A 71 14.11 -25.39 14.22
C GLN A 71 13.28 -24.16 14.53
N SER A 72 12.51 -23.69 13.55
CA SER A 72 11.52 -22.63 13.69
C SER A 72 10.13 -23.17 13.34
N ALA A 73 9.11 -22.66 14.00
CA ALA A 73 7.73 -22.96 13.69
C ALA A 73 6.96 -21.68 13.41
N MET A 74 6.03 -21.75 12.45
CA MET A 74 5.07 -20.69 12.19
C MET A 74 3.76 -21.08 12.86
N ILE A 75 3.31 -20.25 13.80
CA ILE A 75 2.08 -20.50 14.56
C ILE A 75 1.03 -19.52 14.08
N PRO A 76 -0.13 -19.99 13.55
CA PRO A 76 -1.22 -19.11 13.16
C PRO A 76 -1.86 -18.52 14.43
N ILE A 77 -1.80 -17.19 14.54
CA ILE A 77 -2.41 -16.46 15.65
C ILE A 77 -3.84 -16.02 15.36
N VAL A 78 -4.17 -15.78 14.09
CA VAL A 78 -5.50 -15.43 13.61
C VAL A 78 -5.79 -16.23 12.35
N ASN A 79 -6.94 -16.92 12.32
CA ASN A 79 -7.46 -17.59 11.13
C ASN A 79 -8.98 -17.46 11.13
N GLN A 80 -9.49 -16.45 10.43
CA GLN A 80 -10.92 -16.16 10.34
C GLN A 80 -11.25 -15.33 9.10
N ALA A 81 -12.52 -15.37 8.69
CA ALA A 81 -13.02 -14.53 7.64
C ALA A 81 -13.10 -13.07 8.10
N LEU A 82 -12.66 -12.17 7.24
CA LEU A 82 -12.78 -10.73 7.40
C LEU A 82 -13.68 -10.18 6.29
N ALA A 83 -14.39 -9.08 6.59
CA ALA A 83 -15.15 -8.37 5.58
C ALA A 83 -14.19 -7.59 4.66
N GLY A 84 -14.47 -7.59 3.36
CA GLY A 84 -13.66 -6.82 2.43
C GLY A 84 -14.23 -6.80 1.02
N ASP A 85 -14.04 -5.66 0.35
CA ASP A 85 -14.52 -5.42 -0.99
C ASP A 85 -13.36 -5.22 -1.96
N LYS A 86 -13.40 -5.95 -3.07
CA LYS A 86 -12.42 -5.80 -4.14
C LYS A 86 -12.74 -4.58 -4.99
N LEU A 87 -11.73 -3.76 -5.25
CA LEU A 87 -11.83 -2.57 -6.08
C LEU A 87 -10.59 -2.35 -6.95
N SER A 88 -10.66 -1.39 -7.85
CA SER A 88 -9.52 -0.92 -8.63
C SER A 88 -9.17 0.50 -8.21
N LEU A 89 -7.98 0.68 -7.65
CA LEU A 89 -7.48 1.98 -7.18
C LEU A 89 -6.71 2.67 -8.30
N PHE A 90 -7.20 3.81 -8.75
CA PHE A 90 -6.49 4.63 -9.73
C PHE A 90 -5.87 5.86 -9.07
N ASN A 91 -4.54 5.88 -9.06
CA ASN A 91 -3.73 7.03 -8.67
C ASN A 91 -2.75 7.33 -9.80
N ALA A 92 -2.99 8.42 -10.53
CA ALA A 92 -2.15 8.81 -11.66
C ALA A 92 -0.70 9.20 -11.25
N GLY A 93 -0.46 9.48 -9.97
CA GLY A 93 0.87 9.72 -9.41
C GLY A 93 1.67 8.43 -9.19
N VAL A 94 1.00 7.31 -8.97
CA VAL A 94 1.61 5.98 -8.80
C VAL A 94 1.77 5.29 -10.15
N ASN A 95 0.70 5.23 -10.94
CA ASN A 95 0.72 4.71 -12.29
C ASN A 95 -0.22 5.53 -13.19
N ALA A 96 0.34 6.12 -14.25
CA ALA A 96 -0.40 7.03 -15.12
C ALA A 96 -1.41 6.31 -16.03
N ARG A 97 -1.30 4.99 -16.18
CA ARG A 97 -2.09 4.21 -17.16
C ARG A 97 -2.94 3.11 -16.52
N HIS A 98 -2.40 2.37 -15.59
CA HIS A 98 -3.08 1.21 -15.03
C HIS A 98 -3.43 1.43 -13.56
N PRO A 99 -4.68 1.15 -13.16
CA PRO A 99 -5.04 1.08 -11.75
C PRO A 99 -4.29 -0.05 -11.04
N LEU A 100 -4.37 -0.04 -9.72
CA LEU A 100 -3.94 -1.16 -8.88
C LEU A 100 -5.16 -1.99 -8.49
N ASN A 101 -5.02 -3.31 -8.45
CA ASN A 101 -5.97 -4.17 -7.76
C ASN A 101 -5.89 -3.86 -6.27
N GLY A 102 -7.01 -3.55 -5.68
CA GLY A 102 -7.14 -3.18 -4.29
C GLY A 102 -8.18 -4.01 -3.56
N LEU A 103 -8.02 -4.06 -2.26
CA LEU A 103 -8.95 -4.65 -1.31
C LEU A 103 -9.22 -3.62 -0.21
N GLU A 104 -10.46 -3.20 -0.05
CA GLU A 104 -10.89 -2.47 1.15
C GLU A 104 -11.21 -3.51 2.22
N LEU A 105 -10.30 -3.71 3.16
CA LEU A 105 -10.41 -4.66 4.25
C LEU A 105 -10.99 -3.97 5.48
N GLU A 106 -12.03 -4.55 6.08
CA GLU A 106 -12.54 -4.15 7.38
C GLU A 106 -12.10 -5.16 8.44
N ASN A 107 -11.49 -4.68 9.51
CA ASN A 107 -11.08 -5.55 10.60
C ASN A 107 -12.26 -5.96 11.48
N THR A 108 -12.95 -7.00 11.07
CA THR A 108 -14.07 -7.61 11.81
C THR A 108 -13.61 -8.72 12.77
N SER A 109 -12.30 -8.90 12.94
CA SER A 109 -11.73 -9.98 13.78
C SER A 109 -11.97 -9.82 15.26
N GLY A 110 -12.33 -8.62 15.71
CA GLY A 110 -12.37 -8.31 17.14
C GLY A 110 -10.99 -8.18 17.80
N LEU A 111 -9.91 -8.32 17.05
CA LEU A 111 -8.52 -8.23 17.49
C LEU A 111 -7.83 -7.02 16.87
N PHE A 112 -6.73 -6.58 17.47
CA PHE A 112 -5.81 -5.68 16.81
C PHE A 112 -4.97 -6.45 15.79
N LEU A 113 -4.90 -5.98 14.54
CA LEU A 113 -4.05 -6.56 13.52
C LEU A 113 -2.78 -5.73 13.40
N MET A 114 -1.65 -6.33 13.76
CA MET A 114 -0.34 -5.69 13.65
C MET A 114 0.08 -5.54 12.19
N GLN A 115 0.84 -4.49 11.92
CA GLN A 115 1.38 -4.25 10.60
C GLN A 115 2.27 -5.40 10.13
N GLY A 116 2.18 -5.71 8.84
CA GLY A 116 3.01 -6.77 8.28
C GLY A 116 2.82 -6.94 6.77
N PRO A 117 3.65 -7.79 6.15
CA PRO A 117 3.44 -8.20 4.76
C PRO A 117 2.22 -9.12 4.67
N VAL A 118 1.45 -8.95 3.60
CA VAL A 118 0.28 -9.76 3.27
C VAL A 118 0.44 -10.29 1.86
N THR A 119 0.33 -11.60 1.71
CA THR A 119 0.24 -12.26 0.41
C THR A 119 -1.22 -12.46 0.06
N VAL A 120 -1.61 -12.02 -1.13
CA VAL A 120 -3.00 -12.11 -1.60
C VAL A 120 -3.12 -13.25 -2.60
N PHE A 121 -4.12 -14.10 -2.37
CA PHE A 121 -4.53 -15.14 -3.30
C PHE A 121 -5.94 -14.86 -3.79
N GLU A 122 -6.17 -15.00 -5.09
CA GLU A 122 -7.49 -14.91 -5.72
C GLU A 122 -7.81 -16.24 -6.40
N GLU A 123 -8.95 -16.82 -6.10
CA GLU A 123 -9.38 -18.09 -6.69
C GLU A 123 -8.29 -19.18 -6.60
N GLY A 124 -7.60 -19.27 -5.45
CA GLY A 124 -6.51 -20.21 -5.22
C GLY A 124 -5.18 -19.88 -5.90
N ARG A 125 -5.05 -18.75 -6.59
CA ARG A 125 -3.83 -18.34 -7.29
C ARG A 125 -3.19 -17.13 -6.67
N TYR A 126 -1.88 -17.10 -6.62
CA TYR A 126 -1.13 -15.92 -6.19
C TYR A 126 -1.51 -14.70 -7.03
N ALA A 127 -1.98 -13.66 -6.37
CA ALA A 127 -2.44 -12.42 -6.99
C ALA A 127 -1.53 -11.23 -6.75
N GLY A 128 -0.73 -11.26 -5.68
CA GLY A 128 0.22 -10.19 -5.37
C GLY A 128 0.52 -10.07 -3.88
N GLU A 129 1.18 -9.00 -3.53
CA GLU A 129 1.58 -8.71 -2.15
C GLU A 129 1.18 -7.28 -1.77
N ALA A 130 0.85 -7.10 -0.51
CA ALA A 130 0.54 -5.81 0.07
C ALA A 130 1.21 -5.67 1.44
N ARG A 131 1.15 -4.50 2.02
CA ARG A 131 1.50 -4.25 3.40
C ARG A 131 0.26 -3.83 4.17
N LEU A 132 -0.12 -4.62 5.15
CA LEU A 132 -1.15 -4.24 6.10
C LEU A 132 -0.53 -3.25 7.09
N PRO A 133 -1.08 -2.04 7.29
CA PRO A 133 -0.73 -1.18 8.40
C PRO A 133 -1.39 -1.67 9.69
N ASP A 134 -0.94 -1.15 10.84
CA ASP A 134 -1.63 -1.37 12.10
C ASP A 134 -3.11 -1.01 11.96
N THR A 135 -3.98 -1.96 12.34
CA THR A 135 -5.41 -1.85 12.09
C THR A 135 -6.22 -2.19 13.32
N GLN A 136 -6.92 -1.20 13.85
CA GLN A 136 -7.80 -1.31 15.01
C GLN A 136 -9.05 -2.15 14.67
N ARG A 137 -9.77 -2.59 15.71
CA ARG A 137 -11.07 -3.26 15.56
C ARG A 137 -12.06 -2.35 14.84
N GLY A 138 -12.75 -2.87 13.84
CA GLY A 138 -13.75 -2.14 13.04
C GLY A 138 -13.15 -1.09 12.09
N GLU A 139 -11.84 -0.98 12.03
CA GLU A 139 -11.18 -0.05 11.14
C GLU A 139 -11.09 -0.61 9.71
N LYS A 140 -11.26 0.28 8.73
CA LYS A 140 -11.10 -0.06 7.32
C LYS A 140 -9.73 0.33 6.81
N ARG A 141 -9.14 -0.54 6.01
CA ARG A 141 -7.85 -0.31 5.35
C ARG A 141 -7.91 -0.67 3.88
N LEU A 142 -7.34 0.21 3.07
CA LEU A 142 -7.20 -0.01 1.65
C LEU A 142 -5.83 -0.62 1.36
N LEU A 143 -5.81 -1.82 0.80
CA LEU A 143 -4.61 -2.57 0.43
C LEU A 143 -4.51 -2.65 -1.08
N ALA A 144 -3.45 -2.11 -1.67
CA ALA A 144 -3.13 -2.29 -3.08
C ALA A 144 -2.07 -3.39 -3.20
N TYR A 145 -2.31 -4.41 -4.02
CA TYR A 145 -1.47 -5.62 -4.06
C TYR A 145 -0.92 -5.99 -5.43
N ALA A 146 -1.49 -5.49 -6.52
CA ALA A 146 -1.01 -5.78 -7.86
C ALA A 146 -1.43 -4.71 -8.87
N LEU A 147 -0.76 -4.65 -10.02
CA LEU A 147 -1.16 -3.82 -11.14
C LEU A 147 -2.32 -4.48 -11.90
N ASP A 148 -3.37 -3.69 -12.18
CA ASP A 148 -4.52 -4.17 -12.94
C ASP A 148 -4.37 -3.87 -14.44
N LEU A 149 -3.82 -4.80 -15.18
CA LEU A 149 -3.63 -4.69 -16.64
C LEU A 149 -4.94 -4.74 -17.44
N ALA A 150 -6.02 -5.20 -16.82
CA ALA A 150 -7.33 -5.29 -17.47
C ALA A 150 -8.15 -3.99 -17.34
N ALA A 151 -7.60 -2.97 -16.73
CA ALA A 151 -8.19 -1.63 -16.70
C ALA A 151 -7.16 -0.58 -17.14
N GLU A 152 -7.66 0.50 -17.71
CA GLU A 152 -6.85 1.66 -18.09
C GLU A 152 -7.46 2.92 -17.53
N GLY A 153 -6.61 3.82 -17.08
CA GLY A 153 -6.97 5.14 -16.62
C GLY A 153 -6.20 6.21 -17.37
N LYS A 154 -6.78 7.39 -17.49
CA LYS A 154 -6.15 8.59 -18.04
C LYS A 154 -6.54 9.79 -17.20
N LEU A 155 -5.58 10.61 -16.88
CA LEU A 155 -5.80 11.91 -16.25
C LEU A 155 -5.45 13.03 -17.22
N GLU A 156 -6.41 13.89 -17.48
CA GLU A 156 -6.21 15.13 -18.19
C GLU A 156 -6.37 16.30 -17.23
N ARG A 157 -5.43 17.23 -17.24
CA ARG A 157 -5.47 18.44 -16.41
C ARG A 157 -5.58 19.67 -17.29
N ARG A 158 -6.48 20.56 -16.92
CA ARG A 158 -6.64 21.88 -17.51
C ARG A 158 -6.59 22.93 -16.41
N SER A 159 -5.84 23.98 -16.62
CA SER A 159 -5.73 25.11 -15.69
C SER A 159 -6.26 26.35 -16.38
N ALA A 160 -7.26 26.97 -15.78
CA ALA A 160 -7.75 28.24 -16.24
C ALA A 160 -6.86 29.39 -15.72
N PRO A 161 -6.76 30.51 -16.47
CA PRO A 161 -6.15 31.73 -15.95
C PRO A 161 -6.81 32.18 -14.66
N ALA A 162 -6.02 32.78 -13.76
CA ALA A 162 -6.58 33.31 -12.53
C ALA A 162 -7.43 34.56 -12.82
N GLU A 163 -8.69 34.51 -12.40
CA GLU A 163 -9.64 35.63 -12.51
C GLU A 163 -9.60 36.51 -11.28
N VAL A 164 -9.70 37.81 -11.47
CA VAL A 164 -9.82 38.76 -10.37
C VAL A 164 -11.28 38.82 -9.91
N VAL A 165 -11.54 38.29 -8.72
CA VAL A 165 -12.89 38.21 -8.15
C VAL A 165 -13.25 39.48 -7.37
N SER A 166 -12.27 40.08 -6.68
CA SER A 166 -12.48 41.25 -5.85
C SER A 166 -11.23 42.14 -5.83
N LEU A 167 -11.47 43.43 -5.86
CA LEU A 167 -10.44 44.44 -5.77
C LEU A 167 -10.92 45.50 -4.75
N ARG A 168 -10.15 45.74 -3.70
CA ARG A 168 -10.46 46.73 -2.65
C ARG A 168 -9.22 47.53 -2.34
N ILE A 169 -9.42 48.82 -2.14
CA ILE A 169 -8.38 49.74 -1.65
C ILE A 169 -8.74 50.14 -0.23
N LEU A 170 -7.92 49.75 0.73
CA LEU A 170 -8.09 50.07 2.13
C LEU A 170 -6.82 50.79 2.64
N ARG A 171 -6.95 52.01 3.13
CA ARG A 171 -5.83 52.79 3.68
C ARG A 171 -4.62 52.90 2.76
N GLY A 172 -4.85 53.07 1.44
CA GLY A 172 -3.79 53.11 0.43
C GLY A 172 -3.18 51.77 0.03
N VAL A 173 -3.66 50.65 0.59
CA VAL A 173 -3.23 49.28 0.23
C VAL A 173 -4.25 48.66 -0.70
N LEU A 174 -3.77 48.13 -1.83
CA LEU A 174 -4.58 47.41 -2.79
C LEU A 174 -4.70 45.94 -2.37
N HIS A 175 -5.91 45.49 -2.06
CA HIS A 175 -6.27 44.11 -1.78
C HIS A 175 -6.87 43.48 -3.05
N LEU A 176 -6.21 42.45 -3.58
CA LEU A 176 -6.62 41.75 -4.77
C LEU A 176 -6.95 40.31 -4.42
N GLN A 177 -8.19 39.89 -4.67
CA GLN A 177 -8.60 38.50 -4.53
C GLN A 177 -8.69 37.85 -5.92
N ARG A 178 -7.99 36.74 -6.12
CA ARG A 178 -7.98 35.96 -7.37
C ARG A 178 -8.57 34.61 -7.12
N LYS A 179 -9.37 34.13 -8.08
CA LYS A 179 -9.85 32.76 -8.13
C LYS A 179 -9.16 32.05 -9.30
N ARG A 180 -8.65 30.86 -9.03
CA ARG A 180 -8.09 29.96 -10.05
C ARG A 180 -8.87 28.66 -10.01
N VAL A 181 -9.21 28.13 -11.18
CA VAL A 181 -9.90 26.84 -11.33
C VAL A 181 -9.00 25.90 -12.12
N ASP A 182 -8.65 24.78 -11.51
CA ASP A 182 -7.95 23.69 -12.16
C ASP A 182 -8.94 22.52 -12.30
N THR A 183 -9.07 21.99 -13.50
CA THR A 183 -9.97 20.86 -13.80
C THR A 183 -9.12 19.61 -14.03
N ALA A 184 -9.44 18.53 -13.32
CA ALA A 184 -8.88 17.19 -13.50
C ALA A 184 -9.96 16.26 -14.05
N THR A 185 -9.79 15.76 -15.26
CA THR A 185 -10.72 14.81 -15.88
C THR A 185 -10.11 13.43 -15.88
N TYR A 186 -10.79 12.49 -15.23
CA TYR A 186 -10.40 11.08 -15.18
C TYR A 186 -11.24 10.27 -16.15
N THR A 187 -10.58 9.56 -17.05
CA THR A 187 -11.22 8.60 -17.95
C THR A 187 -10.77 7.21 -17.57
N LEU A 188 -11.71 6.35 -17.15
CA LEU A 188 -11.45 4.98 -16.77
C LEU A 188 -12.10 4.03 -17.77
N LYS A 189 -11.35 3.01 -18.19
CA LYS A 189 -11.81 2.00 -19.13
C LYS A 189 -11.62 0.61 -18.54
N ASN A 190 -12.74 -0.10 -18.36
CA ASN A 190 -12.73 -1.51 -18.00
C ASN A 190 -12.67 -2.36 -19.28
N LYS A 191 -11.72 -3.26 -19.37
CA LYS A 191 -11.53 -4.18 -20.51
C LYS A 191 -12.12 -5.57 -20.28
N ARG A 192 -12.67 -5.82 -19.07
CA ARG A 192 -13.33 -7.08 -18.73
C ARG A 192 -14.83 -6.93 -18.82
N ASP A 193 -15.52 -8.04 -19.09
CA ASP A 193 -16.98 -8.09 -19.14
C ASP A 193 -17.65 -8.11 -17.74
N ARG A 194 -16.87 -8.03 -16.67
CA ARG A 194 -17.38 -7.99 -15.28
C ARG A 194 -17.43 -6.55 -14.79
N GLU A 195 -18.49 -6.22 -14.07
CA GLU A 195 -18.61 -4.96 -13.34
C GLU A 195 -17.47 -4.78 -12.32
N ARG A 196 -17.07 -3.52 -12.13
CA ARG A 196 -15.93 -3.19 -11.30
C ARG A 196 -16.11 -1.84 -10.63
N VAL A 197 -15.76 -1.78 -9.35
CA VAL A 197 -15.71 -0.55 -8.59
C VAL A 197 -14.34 0.09 -8.77
N PHE A 198 -14.32 1.36 -9.16
CA PHE A 198 -13.10 2.17 -9.22
C PHE A 198 -13.08 3.19 -8.08
N LEU A 199 -11.97 3.25 -7.38
CA LEU A 199 -11.65 4.31 -6.44
C LEU A 199 -10.58 5.20 -7.06
N ILE A 200 -10.85 6.49 -7.16
CA ILE A 200 -9.91 7.47 -7.69
C ILE A 200 -9.29 8.22 -6.53
N GLU A 201 -7.97 8.15 -6.43
CA GLU A 201 -7.21 8.92 -5.46
C GLU A 201 -6.64 10.18 -6.13
N HIS A 202 -7.10 11.35 -5.69
CA HIS A 202 -6.64 12.64 -6.18
C HIS A 202 -5.95 13.44 -5.07
N PRO A 203 -4.67 13.81 -5.22
CA PRO A 203 -3.99 14.64 -4.23
C PRO A 203 -4.52 16.07 -4.29
N LEU A 204 -5.19 16.52 -3.24
CA LEU A 204 -5.64 17.89 -3.09
C LEU A 204 -4.50 18.74 -2.50
N ARG A 205 -4.28 19.92 -3.06
CA ARG A 205 -3.30 20.88 -2.51
C ARG A 205 -3.88 21.54 -1.24
N PRO A 206 -3.03 21.90 -0.25
CA PRO A 206 -3.51 22.41 1.04
C PRO A 206 -4.45 23.63 0.95
N ASP A 207 -4.22 24.53 -0.02
CA ASP A 207 -4.98 25.78 -0.17
C ASP A 207 -6.08 25.69 -1.24
N TRP A 208 -6.47 24.46 -1.62
CA TRP A 208 -7.46 24.23 -2.67
C TRP A 208 -8.68 23.55 -2.09
N GLU A 209 -9.84 23.99 -2.55
CA GLU A 209 -11.12 23.36 -2.23
C GLU A 209 -11.66 22.62 -3.45
N LEU A 210 -12.31 21.50 -3.21
CA LEU A 210 -13.00 20.76 -4.26
C LEU A 210 -14.30 21.49 -4.57
N ALA A 211 -14.42 22.01 -5.78
CA ALA A 211 -15.61 22.74 -6.21
C ALA A 211 -16.72 21.79 -6.70
N GLU A 212 -16.30 20.74 -7.45
CA GLU A 212 -17.17 19.68 -7.96
C GLU A 212 -16.42 18.37 -7.85
N PRO A 213 -17.08 17.25 -7.44
CA PRO A 213 -16.46 15.93 -7.33
C PRO A 213 -16.12 15.30 -8.69
#